data_9cf994e5da974e49da97487c9b9f985e
#
_entry.id   9cf994e5da974e49da97487c9b9f985e
#
_cell.length_a   1.000
_cell.length_b   1.000
_cell.length_c   1.000
_cell.angle_alpha   90.00
_cell.angle_beta   90.00
_cell.angle_gamma   90.00
#
_symmetry.space_group_name_H-M   'P 1'
#
loop_
_entity.id
_entity.type
_entity.pdbx_description
1 polymer ?
#
loop_
_entity_poly.entity_id
_entity_poly.type
_entity_poly.pdbx_seq_one_letter_code
_entity_poly.pdbx_strand_id
1 'polypeptide(L)'
;MAITLGWVTLPGDLRWTDEYQWSPVARSHEYGLTGASIIDLGVKQTGRPITLVAQNESDGYVWLDRATVDALEALNAIPGWTGTLTLEDGRTFAVTFRDEGITADPVRHIAPHENTDPYTLTVLLQTA
;
A
#
# COMPACT_ATOMS: atom_id res chain seq x y z
N MET A 1 15.24 -3.98 -8.00
CA MET A 1 14.65 -5.19 -7.41
C MET A 1 13.14 -5.11 -7.47
N ALA A 2 12.47 -6.23 -7.53
CA ALA A 2 11.00 -6.25 -7.57
C ALA A 2 10.40 -6.17 -6.17
N ILE A 3 9.19 -5.61 -6.08
CA ILE A 3 8.36 -5.69 -4.89
C ILE A 3 7.52 -6.96 -5.00
N THR A 4 7.40 -7.73 -3.93
CA THR A 4 6.54 -8.92 -3.91
C THR A 4 5.47 -8.79 -2.85
N LEU A 5 4.24 -9.15 -3.22
CA LEU A 5 3.10 -9.19 -2.30
C LEU A 5 2.55 -10.62 -2.33
N GLY A 6 2.85 -11.39 -1.27
CA GLY A 6 2.56 -12.81 -1.27
C GLY A 6 3.30 -13.51 -2.42
N TRP A 7 2.54 -14.07 -3.34
CA TRP A 7 3.10 -14.75 -4.53
C TRP A 7 3.11 -13.87 -5.79
N VAL A 8 2.62 -12.63 -5.69
CA VAL A 8 2.54 -11.71 -6.84
C VAL A 8 3.80 -10.84 -6.89
N THR A 9 4.44 -10.78 -8.06
CA THR A 9 5.60 -9.92 -8.27
C THR A 9 5.15 -8.59 -8.88
N LEU A 10 5.58 -7.48 -8.29
CA LEU A 10 5.24 -6.13 -8.72
C LEU A 10 6.51 -5.39 -9.16
N PRO A 11 6.39 -4.36 -10.04
CA PRO A 11 7.53 -3.51 -10.37
C PRO A 11 8.11 -2.84 -9.13
N GLY A 12 9.44 -2.75 -9.07
CA GLY A 12 10.13 -2.12 -7.95
C GLY A 12 10.00 -0.60 -7.89
N ASP A 13 9.44 0.01 -8.93
CA ASP A 13 9.28 1.46 -9.04
C ASP A 13 7.98 1.97 -8.43
N LEU A 14 7.18 1.11 -7.81
CA LEU A 14 5.99 1.53 -7.09
C LEU A 14 6.39 2.42 -5.91
N ARG A 15 5.70 3.52 -5.77
CA ARG A 15 6.00 4.51 -4.75
C ARG A 15 5.13 4.31 -3.51
N TRP A 16 5.76 4.22 -2.36
CA TRP A 16 5.07 4.24 -1.07
C TRP A 16 4.85 5.69 -0.65
N THR A 17 3.65 6.22 -0.87
CA THR A 17 3.37 7.64 -0.73
C THR A 17 3.18 8.10 0.71
N ASP A 18 2.77 7.21 1.60
CA ASP A 18 2.47 7.53 3.01
C ASP A 18 3.47 6.94 4.00
N GLU A 19 4.69 6.63 3.54
CA GLU A 19 5.72 6.00 4.37
C GLU A 19 6.01 6.77 5.65
N TYR A 20 6.03 8.09 5.59
CA TYR A 20 6.37 8.96 6.71
C TYR A 20 5.19 9.78 7.24
N GLN A 21 3.98 9.44 6.85
CA GLN A 21 2.77 10.15 7.28
C GLN A 21 2.08 9.50 8.48
N TRP A 22 2.62 8.39 8.94
CA TRP A 22 2.08 7.66 10.08
C TRP A 22 3.07 7.72 11.24
N SER A 23 2.56 8.01 12.43
CA SER A 23 3.38 8.00 13.64
C SER A 23 3.28 6.65 14.35
N PRO A 24 4.41 5.99 14.66
CA PRO A 24 4.38 4.72 15.40
C PRO A 24 3.98 4.90 16.86
N VAL A 25 3.93 6.15 17.33
CA VAL A 25 3.54 6.46 18.71
C VAL A 25 2.27 7.28 18.71
N ALA A 26 1.24 6.76 19.39
CA ALA A 26 0.03 7.53 19.64
C ALA A 26 0.32 8.53 20.78
N ARG A 27 0.01 9.79 20.57
CA ARG A 27 0.23 10.87 21.52
C ARG A 27 -1.05 11.65 21.75
N SER A 28 -1.34 11.95 23.00
CA SER A 28 -2.36 12.92 23.37
C SER A 28 -1.76 13.95 24.28
N HIS A 29 -2.26 15.18 24.21
CA HIS A 29 -1.71 16.31 24.92
C HIS A 29 -2.83 17.13 25.54
N GLU A 30 -2.73 17.38 26.86
CA GLU A 30 -3.68 18.20 27.60
C GLU A 30 -2.92 19.12 28.56
N TYR A 31 -3.58 20.22 28.95
CA TYR A 31 -3.06 21.08 30.01
C TYR A 31 -3.80 20.80 31.31
N GLY A 32 -3.03 20.61 32.39
CA GLY A 32 -3.59 20.53 33.73
C GLY A 32 -4.07 21.88 34.27
N LEU A 33 -4.73 21.87 35.41
CA LEU A 33 -5.25 23.10 36.05
C LEU A 33 -4.15 24.10 36.38
N THR A 34 -2.92 23.64 36.57
CA THR A 34 -1.76 24.51 36.86
C THR A 34 -1.10 25.05 35.61
N GLY A 35 -1.62 24.71 34.40
CA GLY A 35 -1.00 25.07 33.14
C GLY A 35 0.11 24.12 32.69
N ALA A 36 0.38 23.05 33.46
CA ALA A 36 1.37 22.06 33.08
C ALA A 36 0.90 21.20 31.90
N SER A 37 1.81 20.87 30.99
CA SER A 37 1.53 20.00 29.87
C SER A 37 1.47 18.54 30.33
N ILE A 38 0.38 17.86 29.99
CA ILE A 38 0.21 16.43 30.26
C ILE A 38 0.22 15.69 28.93
N ILE A 39 1.16 14.76 28.75
CA ILE A 39 1.33 14.01 27.51
C ILE A 39 1.15 12.52 27.82
N ASP A 40 0.19 11.89 27.16
CA ASP A 40 -0.01 10.45 27.21
C ASP A 40 0.55 9.81 25.93
N LEU A 41 1.29 8.73 26.09
CA LEU A 41 1.97 8.05 24.99
C LEU A 41 1.58 6.57 24.95
N GLY A 42 1.46 6.05 23.73
CA GLY A 42 1.28 4.63 23.51
C GLY A 42 1.89 4.20 22.20
N VAL A 43 2.56 3.05 22.18
CA VAL A 43 3.15 2.51 20.95
C VAL A 43 2.08 1.77 20.16
N LYS A 44 1.91 2.15 18.89
CA LYS A 44 1.02 1.43 17.98
C LYS A 44 1.68 0.12 17.55
N GLN A 45 0.94 -0.96 17.55
CA GLN A 45 1.49 -2.29 17.26
C GLN A 45 1.22 -2.74 15.82
N THR A 46 0.09 -2.33 15.25
CA THR A 46 -0.30 -2.71 13.91
C THR A 46 -1.05 -1.56 13.24
N GLY A 47 -1.43 -1.75 11.99
CA GLY A 47 -2.29 -0.81 11.27
C GLY A 47 -1.53 0.30 10.55
N ARG A 48 -0.20 0.18 10.39
CA ARG A 48 0.55 1.15 9.59
C ARG A 48 0.08 1.09 8.15
N PRO A 49 -0.42 2.22 7.58
CA PRO A 49 -0.88 2.22 6.20
C PRO A 49 0.30 2.12 5.21
N ILE A 50 0.11 1.35 4.16
CA ILE A 50 1.07 1.21 3.07
C ILE A 50 0.31 1.42 1.77
N THR A 51 0.50 2.58 1.15
CA THR A 51 -0.12 2.92 -0.12
C THR A 51 0.95 2.92 -1.20
N LEU A 52 0.86 1.95 -2.13
CA LEU A 52 1.78 1.84 -3.26
C LEU A 52 1.10 2.37 -4.51
N VAL A 53 1.72 3.34 -5.16
CA VAL A 53 1.16 4.02 -6.33
C VAL A 53 2.06 3.78 -7.54
N ALA A 54 1.46 3.33 -8.64
CA ALA A 54 2.16 3.04 -9.88
C ALA A 54 2.31 4.27 -10.79
N GLN A 55 1.61 5.36 -10.48
CA GLN A 55 1.61 6.57 -11.30
C GLN A 55 2.19 7.75 -10.54
N ASN A 56 3.17 8.41 -11.13
CA ASN A 56 3.78 9.61 -10.56
C ASN A 56 4.14 10.56 -11.70
N GLU A 57 3.55 11.74 -11.70
CA GLU A 57 3.78 12.75 -12.74
C GLU A 57 5.22 13.27 -12.74
N SER A 58 5.89 13.26 -11.59
CA SER A 58 7.26 13.76 -11.47
C SER A 58 8.31 12.77 -11.96
N ASP A 59 8.09 11.48 -11.71
CA ASP A 59 9.08 10.42 -11.94
C ASP A 59 8.73 9.52 -13.13
N GLY A 60 7.64 9.82 -13.84
CA GLY A 60 7.14 9.01 -14.93
C GLY A 60 6.07 8.03 -14.47
N TYR A 61 5.68 7.15 -15.37
CA TYR A 61 4.61 6.19 -15.13
C TYR A 61 5.16 4.78 -15.03
N VAL A 62 4.67 4.04 -14.05
CA VAL A 62 4.91 2.61 -13.92
C VAL A 62 3.62 1.89 -14.31
N TRP A 63 3.69 1.08 -15.34
CA TRP A 63 2.53 0.35 -15.84
C TRP A 63 2.64 -1.13 -15.47
N LEU A 64 1.50 -1.71 -15.11
CA LEU A 64 1.40 -3.13 -14.80
C LEU A 64 0.55 -3.82 -15.86
N ASP A 65 0.83 -5.10 -16.09
CA ASP A 65 0.00 -5.90 -16.99
C ASP A 65 -1.34 -6.22 -16.33
N ARG A 66 -2.38 -6.36 -17.14
CA ARG A 66 -3.71 -6.78 -16.66
C ARG A 66 -3.65 -8.09 -15.86
N ALA A 67 -2.79 -9.02 -16.26
CA ALA A 67 -2.62 -10.29 -15.54
C ALA A 67 -2.17 -10.06 -14.10
N THR A 68 -1.26 -9.10 -13.85
CA THR A 68 -0.81 -8.74 -12.51
C THR A 68 -1.95 -8.11 -11.69
N VAL A 69 -2.73 -7.24 -12.31
CA VAL A 69 -3.91 -6.62 -11.66
C VAL A 69 -4.93 -7.69 -11.28
N ASP A 70 -5.20 -8.64 -12.17
CA ASP A 70 -6.12 -9.75 -11.88
C ASP A 70 -5.62 -10.62 -10.74
N ALA A 71 -4.31 -10.88 -10.66
CA ALA A 71 -3.71 -11.64 -9.56
C ALA A 71 -3.88 -10.91 -8.21
N LEU A 72 -3.69 -9.59 -8.20
CA LEU A 72 -3.89 -8.79 -7.00
C LEU A 72 -5.36 -8.77 -6.58
N GLU A 73 -6.28 -8.65 -7.54
CA GLU A 73 -7.72 -8.68 -7.26
C GLU A 73 -8.14 -10.02 -6.69
N ALA A 74 -7.54 -11.12 -7.16
CA ALA A 74 -7.80 -12.44 -6.60
C ALA A 74 -7.40 -12.53 -5.13
N LEU A 75 -6.28 -11.92 -4.74
CA LEU A 75 -5.88 -11.83 -3.33
C LEU A 75 -6.84 -10.93 -2.53
N ASN A 76 -7.22 -9.80 -3.10
CA ASN A 76 -8.14 -8.87 -2.45
C ASN A 76 -9.53 -9.49 -2.21
N ALA A 77 -9.93 -10.43 -3.05
CA ALA A 77 -11.22 -11.11 -2.93
C ALA A 77 -11.26 -12.16 -1.80
N ILE A 78 -10.13 -12.48 -1.20
CA ILE A 78 -10.06 -13.44 -0.10
C ILE A 78 -10.36 -12.70 1.22
N PRO A 79 -11.47 -13.02 1.92
CA PRO A 79 -11.76 -12.37 3.19
C PRO A 79 -10.68 -12.68 4.23
N GLY A 80 -10.18 -11.63 4.90
CA GLY A 80 -9.17 -11.78 5.93
C GLY A 80 -7.80 -12.19 5.44
N TRP A 81 -7.51 -12.03 4.16
CA TRP A 81 -6.20 -12.39 3.62
C TRP A 81 -5.08 -11.59 4.30
N THR A 82 -4.03 -12.30 4.70
CA THR A 82 -2.78 -11.72 5.18
C THR A 82 -1.62 -12.35 4.43
N GLY A 83 -0.59 -11.56 4.20
CA GLY A 83 0.58 -12.05 3.49
C GLY A 83 1.80 -11.20 3.80
N THR A 84 2.90 -11.49 3.13
CA THR A 84 4.15 -10.77 3.31
C THR A 84 4.40 -9.84 2.13
N LEU A 85 4.61 -8.57 2.42
CA LEU A 85 5.08 -7.57 1.46
C LEU A 85 6.57 -7.44 1.60
N THR A 86 7.31 -7.64 0.52
CA THR A 86 8.76 -7.43 0.47
C THR A 86 9.03 -6.27 -0.48
N LEU A 87 9.67 -5.22 0.03
CA LEU A 87 10.03 -4.03 -0.75
C LEU A 87 11.35 -4.24 -1.49
N GLU A 88 11.65 -3.36 -2.43
CA GLU A 88 12.87 -3.43 -3.24
C GLU A 88 14.15 -3.27 -2.41
N ASP A 89 14.05 -2.63 -1.24
CA ASP A 89 15.19 -2.47 -0.33
C ASP A 89 15.37 -3.63 0.65
N GLY A 90 14.51 -4.66 0.56
CA GLY A 90 14.59 -5.85 1.40
C GLY A 90 13.74 -5.80 2.67
N ARG A 91 13.08 -4.68 2.98
CA ARG A 91 12.17 -4.61 4.13
C ARG A 91 10.95 -5.50 3.89
N THR A 92 10.51 -6.19 4.93
CA THR A 92 9.35 -7.07 4.88
C THR A 92 8.30 -6.65 5.91
N PHE A 93 7.04 -6.76 5.54
CA PHE A 93 5.91 -6.46 6.41
C PHE A 93 4.84 -7.53 6.26
N ALA A 94 4.26 -7.95 7.38
CA ALA A 94 3.01 -8.72 7.34
C ALA A 94 1.87 -7.72 7.09
N VAL A 95 1.11 -7.94 6.03
CA VAL A 95 0.12 -6.96 5.57
C VAL A 95 -1.22 -7.61 5.28
N THR A 96 -2.26 -6.78 5.32
CA THR A 96 -3.61 -7.12 4.85
C THR A 96 -4.12 -5.94 4.02
N PHE A 97 -5.15 -6.17 3.21
CA PHE A 97 -5.76 -5.10 2.43
C PHE A 97 -6.61 -4.18 3.31
N ARG A 98 -6.58 -2.89 2.98
CA ARG A 98 -7.56 -1.92 3.51
C ARG A 98 -8.88 -2.06 2.78
N ASP A 99 -9.89 -1.30 3.18
CA ASP A 99 -11.28 -1.45 2.73
C ASP A 99 -11.45 -1.58 1.21
N GLU A 100 -10.74 -0.77 0.43
CA GLU A 100 -10.82 -0.82 -1.03
C GLU A 100 -9.82 -1.78 -1.66
N GLY A 101 -8.72 -2.06 -0.98
CA GLY A 101 -7.68 -2.98 -1.41
C GLY A 101 -6.86 -2.49 -2.59
N ILE A 102 -7.42 -2.53 -3.79
CA ILE A 102 -6.73 -2.05 -4.99
C ILE A 102 -7.65 -1.17 -5.82
N THR A 103 -7.02 -0.23 -6.53
CA THR A 103 -7.68 0.60 -7.54
C THR A 103 -6.79 0.59 -8.77
N ALA A 104 -7.33 0.19 -9.91
CA ALA A 104 -6.57 0.12 -11.16
C ALA A 104 -7.38 0.69 -12.31
N ASP A 105 -6.70 1.45 -13.18
CA ASP A 105 -7.30 2.05 -14.36
C ASP A 105 -6.50 1.67 -15.60
N PRO A 106 -7.16 1.37 -16.73
CA PRO A 106 -6.44 1.09 -17.97
C PRO A 106 -5.76 2.35 -18.49
N VAL A 107 -4.55 2.21 -18.98
CA VAL A 107 -3.84 3.31 -19.65
C VAL A 107 -4.51 3.61 -20.99
N ARG A 108 -4.97 2.56 -21.67
CA ARG A 108 -5.74 2.67 -22.92
C ARG A 108 -7.01 1.84 -22.81
N HIS A 109 -8.12 2.43 -23.24
CA HIS A 109 -9.41 1.75 -23.21
C HIS A 109 -9.72 1.20 -24.61
N ILE A 110 -9.24 0.02 -24.89
CA ILE A 110 -9.44 -0.69 -26.15
C ILE A 110 -10.05 -2.07 -25.87
N ALA A 111 -11.14 -2.39 -26.49
CA ALA A 111 -11.78 -3.70 -26.40
C ALA A 111 -11.44 -4.54 -27.63
N PRO A 112 -11.22 -5.87 -27.50
CA PRO A 112 -11.19 -6.63 -26.26
C PRO A 112 -9.89 -6.39 -25.47
N HIS A 113 -9.99 -6.52 -24.15
CA HIS A 113 -8.82 -6.41 -23.28
C HIS A 113 -7.97 -7.68 -23.37
N GLU A 114 -6.65 -7.48 -23.30
CA GLU A 114 -5.66 -8.56 -23.29
C GLU A 114 -4.91 -8.56 -21.96
N ASN A 115 -4.31 -9.69 -21.59
CA ASN A 115 -3.57 -9.83 -20.34
C ASN A 115 -2.32 -8.95 -20.26
N THR A 116 -1.83 -8.48 -21.41
CA THR A 116 -0.65 -7.61 -21.49
C THR A 116 -1.01 -6.14 -21.56
N ASP A 117 -2.29 -5.79 -21.49
CA ASP A 117 -2.71 -4.39 -21.51
C ASP A 117 -2.15 -3.64 -20.31
N PRO A 118 -1.63 -2.41 -20.51
CA PRO A 118 -1.06 -1.65 -19.41
C PRO A 118 -2.14 -1.04 -18.52
N TYR A 119 -1.91 -1.07 -17.20
CA TYR A 119 -2.76 -0.47 -16.19
C TYR A 119 -1.94 0.35 -15.21
N THR A 120 -2.54 1.42 -14.70
CA THR A 120 -2.03 2.10 -13.51
C THR A 120 -2.69 1.49 -12.28
N LEU A 121 -1.98 1.49 -11.16
CA LEU A 121 -2.43 0.78 -9.97
C LEU A 121 -2.16 1.58 -8.71
N THR A 122 -3.09 1.53 -7.77
CA THR A 122 -2.90 1.95 -6.39
C THR A 122 -3.26 0.78 -5.49
N VAL A 123 -2.32 0.35 -4.66
CA VAL A 123 -2.53 -0.74 -3.70
C VAL A 123 -2.63 -0.16 -2.31
N LEU A 124 -3.71 -0.48 -1.62
CA LEU A 124 -4.01 0.01 -0.28
C LEU A 124 -3.86 -1.12 0.72
N LEU A 125 -2.79 -1.09 1.48
CA LEU A 125 -2.45 -2.11 2.48
C LEU A 125 -2.31 -1.48 3.86
N GLN A 126 -2.30 -2.34 4.88
CA GLN A 126 -1.89 -1.96 6.23
C GLN A 126 -1.20 -3.14 6.89
N THR A 127 -0.33 -2.86 7.87
CA THR A 127 0.32 -3.93 8.63
C THR A 127 -0.71 -4.68 9.46
N ALA A 128 -0.60 -5.97 9.41
CA ALA A 128 -1.53 -6.85 10.12
C ALA A 128 -1.19 -7.01 11.59
#